data_7ca389c8a188502dc8bf7d4a0a052141
#
_entry.id   7ca389c8a188502dc8bf7d4a0a052141
#
_cell.length_a   1.000
_cell.length_b   1.000
_cell.length_c   1.000
_cell.angle_alpha   90.00
_cell.angle_beta   90.00
_cell.angle_gamma   90.00
#
_symmetry.space_group_name_H-M   'P 1'
#
loop_
_entity.id
_entity.type
_entity.pdbx_description
1 polymer ?
#
loop_
_entity_poly.entity_id
_entity_poly.type
_entity_poly.pdbx_seq_one_letter_code
_entity_poly.pdbx_strand_id
1 'polypeptide(L)'
;MIENLRNIAIIAHVDHGKTTLVDKLLRQSGTLERNELNDERVMDSNDQEKERGITILAKNTAINWNGYHINIVDTPGHADFGGEVERVMSMVDSVLLLVDAQDGPMPQTRFVTKKAFEAGLKPIVVINKVDRPGARPDWVLDQIFDLFDNLGATDEQLDFKVVYASALNGIAGLDHTDMGEDMTALYQSIVDNVPAPSVDRDGPFQMQISALDYNSFLGVIGVGRIARGRVKPNTPVVAIDTNGKKRNGRILKLMGHHGLHRIDVEEAQAGDIVCISGFDELFISDTLCAPDAVEAMKPLTVDEPTVSMTFQVNDSPFCGKEGKFVTSRNIKDRLDKELLYNVALRVQETDSPDKFKVSGRGELHLSVLIETMRREGFEMAVGRPEVIIREVDGVKQEPFENVTIDIPEESQGKVMEEMGLRKGDLTNMVPDGKGRVRLEYNIPARGLIGFRNQFLTLTNGAGILTSIFDRYDTMKSGQMSGRLNGVLVSVETGKALTYSLETLQARGKLFVEHGQEIYNGQIIGLNSRDNDLGVNPTKGKKLDNMRASGKDEVIALVPPVRHTLEQALEFIQDDELCEVTPKSIRLRKKILDEGERTRAAKKAKN
;
A
#
# COMPACT_ATOMS: atom_id res chain seq x y z
N MET A 1 32.22 -16.92 -8.09
CA MET A 1 31.10 -16.92 -7.12
C MET A 1 31.59 -16.29 -5.83
N ILE A 2 30.72 -15.53 -5.20
CA ILE A 2 31.02 -14.95 -3.88
C ILE A 2 30.43 -15.91 -2.86
N GLU A 3 31.22 -16.84 -2.39
CA GLU A 3 30.74 -17.97 -1.59
C GLU A 3 30.03 -17.56 -0.29
N ASN A 4 30.42 -16.43 0.31
CA ASN A 4 29.95 -16.00 1.62
C ASN A 4 28.88 -14.89 1.57
N LEU A 5 28.26 -14.63 0.43
CA LEU A 5 27.20 -13.63 0.27
C LEU A 5 25.86 -14.32 -0.01
N ARG A 6 24.80 -13.86 0.66
CA ARG A 6 23.41 -14.29 0.38
C ARG A 6 22.52 -13.06 0.31
N ASN A 7 21.69 -13.00 -0.74
CA ASN A 7 20.71 -11.93 -0.91
C ASN A 7 19.31 -12.54 -0.88
N ILE A 8 18.50 -12.20 0.10
CA ILE A 8 17.16 -12.74 0.29
C ILE A 8 16.13 -11.63 0.42
N ALA A 9 14.93 -11.86 -0.09
CA ALA A 9 13.76 -11.06 0.23
C ALA A 9 12.85 -11.82 1.20
N ILE A 10 12.24 -11.12 2.14
CA ILE A 10 11.22 -11.72 3.02
C ILE A 10 9.85 -11.30 2.55
N ILE A 11 9.01 -12.28 2.22
CA ILE A 11 7.64 -12.12 1.78
C ILE A 11 6.68 -12.76 2.79
N ALA A 12 5.64 -12.05 3.16
CA ALA A 12 4.65 -12.52 4.11
C ALA A 12 3.31 -11.80 3.91
N HIS A 13 2.24 -12.43 4.36
CA HIS A 13 0.99 -11.71 4.60
C HIS A 13 1.11 -10.80 5.84
N VAL A 14 0.26 -9.79 5.91
CA VAL A 14 0.11 -8.95 7.11
C VAL A 14 -0.16 -9.85 8.32
N ASP A 15 0.43 -9.54 9.46
CA ASP A 15 0.32 -10.28 10.71
C ASP A 15 0.91 -11.71 10.73
N HIS A 16 1.52 -12.22 9.67
CA HIS A 16 2.23 -13.51 9.71
C HIS A 16 3.53 -13.48 10.53
N GLY A 17 3.94 -12.31 11.00
CA GLY A 17 5.09 -12.14 11.91
C GLY A 17 6.42 -11.78 11.24
N LYS A 18 6.37 -11.18 10.03
CA LYS A 18 7.54 -10.76 9.27
C LYS A 18 8.49 -9.86 10.06
N THR A 19 7.99 -8.74 10.59
CA THR A 19 8.78 -7.79 11.39
C THR A 19 9.37 -8.47 12.61
N THR A 20 8.58 -9.30 13.31
CA THR A 20 9.06 -10.05 14.49
C THR A 20 10.17 -11.03 14.14
N LEU A 21 10.08 -11.72 13.00
CA LEU A 21 11.12 -12.65 12.53
C LEU A 21 12.41 -11.90 12.24
N VAL A 22 12.35 -10.81 11.47
CA VAL A 22 13.54 -10.01 11.13
C VAL A 22 14.19 -9.42 12.38
N ASP A 23 13.41 -8.89 13.32
CA ASP A 23 13.92 -8.39 14.59
C ASP A 23 14.66 -9.48 15.38
N LYS A 24 14.15 -10.72 15.41
CA LYS A 24 14.84 -11.84 16.08
C LYS A 24 16.12 -12.22 15.36
N LEU A 25 16.12 -12.27 14.03
CA LEU A 25 17.33 -12.52 13.25
C LEU A 25 18.39 -11.44 13.51
N LEU A 26 18.02 -10.16 13.51
CA LEU A 26 18.94 -9.07 13.82
C LEU A 26 19.54 -9.16 15.24
N ARG A 27 18.71 -9.53 16.23
CA ARG A 27 19.15 -9.64 17.63
C ARG A 27 20.07 -10.83 17.85
N GLN A 28 19.72 -12.00 17.31
CA GLN A 28 20.50 -13.22 17.55
C GLN A 28 21.78 -13.28 16.72
N SER A 29 21.86 -12.59 15.58
CA SER A 29 23.12 -12.43 14.84
C SER A 29 24.14 -11.53 15.54
N GLY A 30 23.73 -10.80 16.60
CA GLY A 30 24.58 -9.84 17.29
C GLY A 30 24.82 -8.55 16.50
N THR A 31 24.02 -8.28 15.49
CA THR A 31 24.18 -7.13 14.58
C THR A 31 23.61 -5.83 15.16
N LEU A 32 22.63 -5.90 16.08
CA LEU A 32 22.03 -4.72 16.71
C LEU A 32 22.91 -4.14 17.81
N GLU A 33 23.00 -2.82 17.87
CA GLU A 33 23.66 -2.11 18.97
C GLU A 33 22.86 -2.19 20.29
N ARG A 34 23.56 -2.02 21.43
CA ARG A 34 22.92 -2.12 22.76
C ARG A 34 21.75 -1.19 22.97
N ASN A 35 21.73 -0.03 22.32
CA ASN A 35 20.67 0.96 22.44
C ASN A 35 19.41 0.57 21.66
N GLU A 36 19.53 -0.25 20.62
CA GLU A 36 18.44 -0.72 19.77
C GLU A 36 17.77 -1.98 20.30
N LEU A 37 18.42 -2.67 21.25
CA LEU A 37 17.89 -3.90 21.85
C LEU A 37 16.57 -3.68 22.63
N ASN A 38 16.24 -2.45 22.99
CA ASN A 38 15.04 -2.10 23.77
C ASN A 38 13.86 -1.66 22.89
N ASP A 39 14.08 -1.39 21.60
CA ASP A 39 12.99 -0.97 20.70
C ASP A 39 12.25 -2.20 20.15
N GLU A 40 10.93 -2.24 20.31
CA GLU A 40 10.07 -3.20 19.63
C GLU A 40 9.79 -2.69 18.20
N ARG A 41 9.86 -3.59 17.20
CA ARG A 41 9.62 -3.29 15.78
C ARG A 41 10.61 -2.31 15.16
N VAL A 42 11.89 -2.61 15.30
CA VAL A 42 13.00 -1.80 14.79
C VAL A 42 12.91 -1.54 13.27
N MET A 43 12.31 -2.46 12.51
CA MET A 43 12.14 -2.32 11.05
C MET A 43 11.04 -1.33 10.66
N ASP A 44 9.99 -1.13 11.45
CA ASP A 44 8.88 -0.25 11.13
C ASP A 44 9.21 1.20 11.52
N SER A 45 9.99 1.90 10.70
CA SER A 45 10.42 3.28 10.98
C SER A 45 9.42 4.36 10.56
N ASN A 46 8.46 4.03 9.67
CA ASN A 46 7.46 4.96 9.17
C ASN A 46 6.21 4.92 10.05
N ASP A 47 5.74 6.08 10.50
CA ASP A 47 4.53 6.18 11.35
C ASP A 47 3.29 5.58 10.67
N GLN A 48 3.16 5.74 9.34
CA GLN A 48 2.04 5.15 8.59
C GLN A 48 2.09 3.63 8.54
N GLU A 49 3.29 3.03 8.49
CA GLU A 49 3.48 1.58 8.56
C GLU A 49 3.08 1.05 9.94
N LYS A 50 3.51 1.74 11.01
CA LYS A 50 3.14 1.38 12.40
C LYS A 50 1.64 1.47 12.66
N GLU A 51 1.01 2.55 12.19
CA GLU A 51 -0.42 2.78 12.37
C GLU A 51 -1.29 1.77 11.60
N ARG A 52 -0.84 1.39 10.41
CA ARG A 52 -1.59 0.48 9.51
C ARG A 52 -1.22 -0.99 9.68
N GLY A 53 -0.10 -1.26 10.33
CA GLY A 53 0.44 -2.62 10.50
C GLY A 53 0.92 -3.26 9.20
N ILE A 54 1.27 -2.47 8.17
CA ILE A 54 1.71 -2.95 6.86
C ILE A 54 3.06 -2.33 6.48
N THR A 55 3.91 -3.09 5.78
CA THR A 55 5.10 -2.55 5.11
C THR A 55 4.68 -1.83 3.83
N ILE A 56 5.08 -0.57 3.67
CA ILE A 56 4.79 0.28 2.51
C ILE A 56 6.00 0.36 1.60
N LEU A 57 7.19 0.59 2.17
CA LEU A 57 8.45 0.72 1.45
C LEU A 57 9.36 -0.45 1.75
N ALA A 58 10.05 -0.94 0.70
CA ALA A 58 11.08 -1.95 0.87
C ALA A 58 12.25 -1.38 1.69
N LYS A 59 12.78 -2.17 2.61
CA LYS A 59 13.92 -1.81 3.45
C LYS A 59 15.01 -2.84 3.32
N ASN A 60 16.24 -2.38 3.22
CA ASN A 60 17.42 -3.24 3.18
C ASN A 60 18.04 -3.29 4.56
N THR A 61 18.36 -4.48 4.99
CA THR A 61 19.16 -4.74 6.19
C THR A 61 20.18 -5.84 5.89
N ALA A 62 21.22 -5.95 6.68
CA ALA A 62 22.19 -7.00 6.53
C ALA A 62 22.64 -7.55 7.89
N ILE A 63 22.85 -8.85 7.94
CA ILE A 63 23.38 -9.55 9.12
C ILE A 63 24.65 -10.32 8.75
N ASN A 64 25.52 -10.50 9.73
CA ASN A 64 26.68 -11.36 9.60
C ASN A 64 26.49 -12.59 10.49
N TRP A 65 26.58 -13.78 9.91
CA TRP A 65 26.43 -15.02 10.63
C TRP A 65 27.45 -16.08 10.15
N ASN A 66 28.27 -16.60 11.05
CA ASN A 66 29.30 -17.62 10.77
C ASN A 66 30.15 -17.31 9.53
N GLY A 67 30.56 -16.05 9.36
CA GLY A 67 31.39 -15.61 8.24
C GLY A 67 30.61 -15.36 6.93
N TYR A 68 29.31 -15.52 6.92
CA TYR A 68 28.45 -15.15 5.81
C TYR A 68 27.87 -13.75 6.03
N HIS A 69 27.79 -12.99 4.95
CA HIS A 69 27.07 -11.73 4.87
C HIS A 69 25.72 -11.98 4.20
N ILE A 70 24.61 -11.75 4.92
CA ILE A 70 23.27 -12.02 4.46
C ILE A 70 22.52 -10.69 4.36
N ASN A 71 22.27 -10.25 3.12
CA ASN A 71 21.39 -9.12 2.86
C ASN A 71 19.94 -9.59 2.92
N ILE A 72 19.13 -8.88 3.69
CA ILE A 72 17.70 -9.13 3.85
C ILE A 72 16.94 -7.91 3.34
N VAL A 73 16.11 -8.10 2.32
CA VAL A 73 15.24 -7.06 1.79
C VAL A 73 13.82 -7.32 2.27
N ASP A 74 13.31 -6.42 3.11
CA ASP A 74 11.93 -6.45 3.55
C ASP A 74 11.02 -5.97 2.43
N THR A 75 9.98 -6.75 2.07
CA THR A 75 9.10 -6.43 0.95
C THR A 75 7.69 -6.06 1.43
N PRO A 76 7.04 -5.09 0.78
CA PRO A 76 5.60 -4.88 0.97
C PRO A 76 4.81 -6.15 0.64
N GLY A 77 3.81 -6.46 1.47
CA GLY A 77 2.90 -7.59 1.21
C GLY A 77 1.70 -7.24 0.34
N HIS A 78 1.33 -5.97 0.27
CA HIS A 78 0.10 -5.53 -0.41
C HIS A 78 0.32 -5.33 -1.92
N ALA A 79 -0.65 -5.79 -2.74
CA ALA A 79 -0.55 -5.72 -4.19
C ALA A 79 -0.44 -4.29 -4.75
N ASP A 80 -0.99 -3.29 -4.05
CA ASP A 80 -0.88 -1.87 -4.43
C ASP A 80 0.57 -1.37 -4.46
N PHE A 81 1.48 -2.04 -3.74
CA PHE A 81 2.91 -1.77 -3.73
C PHE A 81 3.71 -2.74 -4.61
N GLY A 82 3.06 -3.39 -5.57
CA GLY A 82 3.69 -4.39 -6.45
C GLY A 82 4.91 -3.88 -7.21
N GLY A 83 4.97 -2.59 -7.54
CA GLY A 83 6.16 -1.98 -8.14
C GLY A 83 7.41 -2.04 -7.24
N GLU A 84 7.23 -1.92 -5.91
CA GLU A 84 8.31 -2.13 -4.95
C GLU A 84 8.74 -3.60 -4.93
N VAL A 85 7.78 -4.52 -4.92
CA VAL A 85 8.03 -5.96 -4.94
C VAL A 85 8.86 -6.37 -6.16
N GLU A 86 8.48 -5.94 -7.36
CA GLU A 86 9.19 -6.27 -8.62
C GLU A 86 10.63 -5.78 -8.59
N ARG A 87 10.87 -4.59 -8.05
CA ARG A 87 12.24 -4.03 -7.91
C ARG A 87 13.08 -4.81 -6.90
N VAL A 88 12.48 -5.22 -5.79
CA VAL A 88 13.16 -6.05 -4.79
C VAL A 88 13.56 -7.39 -5.38
N MET A 89 12.66 -8.05 -6.13
CA MET A 89 12.95 -9.35 -6.74
C MET A 89 14.14 -9.31 -7.69
N SER A 90 14.44 -8.15 -8.30
CA SER A 90 15.62 -7.98 -9.16
C SER A 90 16.97 -7.95 -8.40
N MET A 91 16.95 -7.71 -7.09
CA MET A 91 18.15 -7.56 -6.29
C MET A 91 18.56 -8.82 -5.52
N VAL A 92 17.67 -9.81 -5.40
CA VAL A 92 17.85 -10.97 -4.53
C VAL A 92 18.06 -12.25 -5.30
N ASP A 93 18.56 -13.28 -4.62
CA ASP A 93 18.85 -14.60 -5.20
C ASP A 93 17.85 -15.67 -4.75
N SER A 94 17.06 -15.38 -3.69
CA SER A 94 16.03 -16.27 -3.15
C SER A 94 15.03 -15.47 -2.30
N VAL A 95 13.92 -16.12 -1.95
CA VAL A 95 12.89 -15.52 -1.09
C VAL A 95 12.59 -16.40 0.12
N LEU A 96 12.39 -15.78 1.28
CA LEU A 96 11.81 -16.42 2.46
C LEU A 96 10.30 -16.18 2.44
N LEU A 97 9.54 -17.23 2.21
CA LEU A 97 8.08 -17.18 2.26
C LEU A 97 7.61 -17.52 3.67
N LEU A 98 7.15 -16.51 4.40
CA LEU A 98 6.66 -16.65 5.78
C LEU A 98 5.15 -16.88 5.79
N VAL A 99 4.72 -18.00 6.36
CA VAL A 99 3.31 -18.39 6.44
C VAL A 99 2.94 -18.72 7.87
N ASP A 100 1.77 -18.25 8.33
CA ASP A 100 1.23 -18.57 9.65
C ASP A 100 0.77 -20.03 9.70
N ALA A 101 1.18 -20.77 10.75
CA ALA A 101 0.85 -22.17 10.95
C ALA A 101 -0.64 -22.45 11.20
N GLN A 102 -1.44 -21.44 11.49
CA GLN A 102 -2.87 -21.53 11.72
C GLN A 102 -3.67 -21.13 10.48
N ASP A 103 -3.31 -20.00 9.84
CA ASP A 103 -4.07 -19.39 8.75
C ASP A 103 -3.70 -19.95 7.38
N GLY A 104 -2.45 -20.43 7.21
CA GLY A 104 -1.94 -20.89 5.93
C GLY A 104 -1.61 -19.77 4.94
N PRO A 105 -1.40 -20.08 3.65
CA PRO A 105 -1.09 -19.09 2.64
C PRO A 105 -2.31 -18.21 2.35
N MET A 106 -2.14 -16.91 2.54
CA MET A 106 -3.17 -15.90 2.35
C MET A 106 -3.04 -15.23 0.96
N PRO A 107 -4.07 -14.55 0.44
CA PRO A 107 -4.08 -14.02 -0.92
C PRO A 107 -2.91 -13.09 -1.28
N GLN A 108 -2.45 -12.24 -0.35
CA GLN A 108 -1.30 -11.36 -0.59
C GLN A 108 0.00 -12.17 -0.81
N THR A 109 0.15 -13.28 -0.09
CA THR A 109 1.24 -14.23 -0.27
C THR A 109 1.27 -14.75 -1.71
N ARG A 110 0.10 -15.07 -2.29
CA ARG A 110 -0.03 -15.53 -3.67
C ARG A 110 0.55 -14.55 -4.68
N PHE A 111 0.23 -13.26 -4.55
CA PHE A 111 0.73 -12.22 -5.47
C PHE A 111 2.26 -12.13 -5.45
N VAL A 112 2.85 -11.98 -4.25
CA VAL A 112 4.30 -11.79 -4.11
C VAL A 112 5.06 -13.07 -4.52
N THR A 113 4.53 -14.26 -4.19
CA THR A 113 5.11 -15.55 -4.63
C THR A 113 5.08 -15.68 -6.15
N LYS A 114 3.98 -15.28 -6.81
CA LYS A 114 3.91 -15.28 -8.27
C LYS A 114 5.02 -14.41 -8.88
N LYS A 115 5.23 -13.19 -8.36
CA LYS A 115 6.30 -12.31 -8.82
C LYS A 115 7.70 -12.87 -8.58
N ALA A 116 7.91 -13.56 -7.45
CA ALA A 116 9.15 -14.27 -7.17
C ALA A 116 9.41 -15.40 -8.19
N PHE A 117 8.38 -16.17 -8.54
CA PHE A 117 8.50 -17.25 -9.52
C PHE A 117 8.72 -16.74 -10.94
N GLU A 118 8.05 -15.66 -11.34
CA GLU A 118 8.30 -14.96 -12.61
C GLU A 118 9.75 -14.45 -12.73
N ALA A 119 10.36 -14.06 -11.59
CA ALA A 119 11.77 -13.69 -11.50
C ALA A 119 12.73 -14.91 -11.44
N GLY A 120 12.23 -16.15 -11.44
CA GLY A 120 13.04 -17.37 -11.38
C GLY A 120 13.62 -17.68 -10.01
N LEU A 121 13.13 -17.04 -8.93
CA LEU A 121 13.63 -17.24 -7.58
C LEU A 121 13.12 -18.54 -6.96
N LYS A 122 13.99 -19.20 -6.16
CA LYS A 122 13.60 -20.36 -5.36
C LYS A 122 13.16 -19.90 -3.97
N PRO A 123 12.03 -20.42 -3.44
CA PRO A 123 11.59 -20.08 -2.11
C PRO A 123 12.21 -21.01 -1.04
N ILE A 124 12.44 -20.42 0.15
CA ILE A 124 12.53 -21.16 1.41
C ILE A 124 11.24 -20.83 2.17
N VAL A 125 10.49 -21.86 2.56
CA VAL A 125 9.24 -21.68 3.29
C VAL A 125 9.51 -21.66 4.79
N VAL A 126 8.99 -20.66 5.48
CA VAL A 126 9.04 -20.57 6.94
C VAL A 126 7.63 -20.63 7.50
N ILE A 127 7.25 -21.74 8.11
CA ILE A 127 5.96 -21.90 8.78
C ILE A 127 6.12 -21.37 10.21
N ASN A 128 5.56 -20.19 10.44
CA ASN A 128 5.70 -19.43 11.70
C ASN A 128 4.53 -19.64 12.64
N LYS A 129 4.73 -19.31 13.92
CA LYS A 129 3.75 -19.40 14.98
C LYS A 129 3.29 -20.83 15.28
N VAL A 130 4.19 -21.78 15.14
CA VAL A 130 3.91 -23.20 15.44
C VAL A 130 3.60 -23.44 16.93
N ASP A 131 3.95 -22.48 17.78
CA ASP A 131 3.66 -22.47 19.23
C ASP A 131 2.19 -22.13 19.56
N ARG A 132 1.41 -21.65 18.60
CA ARG A 132 0.01 -21.25 18.84
C ARG A 132 -0.91 -22.45 19.05
N PRO A 133 -1.88 -22.35 19.99
CA PRO A 133 -2.97 -23.32 20.06
C PRO A 133 -3.75 -23.35 18.75
N GLY A 134 -3.87 -24.53 18.15
CA GLY A 134 -4.56 -24.70 16.85
C GLY A 134 -3.66 -24.55 15.62
N ALA A 135 -2.34 -24.43 15.79
CA ALA A 135 -1.38 -24.58 14.70
C ALA A 135 -1.51 -25.96 14.03
N ARG A 136 -1.42 -26.00 12.70
CA ARG A 136 -1.55 -27.21 11.88
C ARG A 136 -0.51 -27.17 10.73
N PRO A 137 0.77 -27.29 11.08
CA PRO A 137 1.88 -27.11 10.14
C PRO A 137 1.78 -28.01 8.91
N ASP A 138 1.37 -29.29 9.07
CA ASP A 138 1.26 -30.24 7.95
C ASP A 138 0.19 -29.79 6.95
N TRP A 139 -0.98 -29.38 7.44
CA TRP A 139 -2.04 -28.84 6.57
C TRP A 139 -1.59 -27.58 5.84
N VAL A 140 -0.84 -26.68 6.53
CA VAL A 140 -0.30 -25.47 5.90
C VAL A 140 0.70 -25.84 4.81
N LEU A 141 1.54 -26.85 5.02
CA LEU A 141 2.47 -27.34 4.04
C LEU A 141 1.76 -27.85 2.77
N ASP A 142 0.70 -28.62 2.92
CA ASP A 142 -0.13 -29.07 1.80
C ASP A 142 -0.72 -27.89 1.02
N GLN A 143 -1.24 -26.88 1.73
CA GLN A 143 -1.79 -25.66 1.11
C GLN A 143 -0.73 -24.82 0.36
N ILE A 144 0.51 -24.84 0.82
CA ILE A 144 1.62 -24.16 0.13
C ILE A 144 1.98 -24.91 -1.15
N PHE A 145 1.98 -26.24 -1.09
CA PHE A 145 2.23 -27.08 -2.27
C PHE A 145 1.17 -26.84 -3.35
N ASP A 146 -0.10 -26.86 -2.97
CA ASP A 146 -1.22 -26.54 -3.86
C ASP A 146 -1.10 -25.12 -4.43
N LEU A 147 -0.68 -24.14 -3.61
CA LEU A 147 -0.45 -22.78 -4.07
C LEU A 147 0.63 -22.72 -5.14
N PHE A 148 1.77 -23.38 -4.92
CA PHE A 148 2.90 -23.35 -5.85
C PHE A 148 2.56 -24.03 -7.17
N ASP A 149 1.90 -25.19 -7.13
CA ASP A 149 1.40 -25.88 -8.32
C ASP A 149 0.43 -24.99 -9.13
N ASN A 150 -0.53 -24.37 -8.45
CA ASN A 150 -1.49 -23.43 -9.06
C ASN A 150 -0.84 -22.16 -9.64
N LEU A 151 0.33 -21.78 -9.17
CA LEU A 151 1.11 -20.65 -9.72
C LEU A 151 2.02 -21.07 -10.87
N GLY A 152 2.05 -22.35 -11.22
CA GLY A 152 2.89 -22.89 -12.29
C GLY A 152 4.36 -22.94 -11.91
N ALA A 153 4.67 -23.26 -10.65
CA ALA A 153 6.04 -23.44 -10.18
C ALA A 153 6.77 -24.51 -10.99
N THR A 154 8.06 -24.31 -11.21
CA THR A 154 8.94 -25.31 -11.81
C THR A 154 9.23 -26.45 -10.82
N ASP A 155 9.68 -27.62 -11.30
CA ASP A 155 10.10 -28.73 -10.43
C ASP A 155 11.15 -28.29 -9.40
N GLU A 156 12.06 -27.39 -9.81
CA GLU A 156 13.06 -26.83 -8.90
C GLU A 156 12.48 -25.91 -7.82
N GLN A 157 11.38 -25.22 -8.11
CA GLN A 157 10.65 -24.35 -7.15
C GLN A 157 9.75 -25.18 -6.25
N LEU A 158 9.27 -26.34 -6.71
CA LEU A 158 8.51 -27.31 -5.92
C LEU A 158 9.40 -28.11 -4.94
N ASP A 159 10.71 -28.25 -5.22
CA ASP A 159 11.68 -28.80 -4.26
C ASP A 159 12.17 -27.72 -3.26
N PHE A 160 11.22 -27.08 -2.58
CA PHE A 160 11.51 -26.05 -1.59
C PHE A 160 11.87 -26.64 -0.22
N LYS A 161 12.64 -25.89 0.55
CA LYS A 161 12.97 -26.24 1.95
C LYS A 161 11.99 -25.60 2.91
N VAL A 162 11.67 -26.34 3.97
CA VAL A 162 10.76 -25.90 5.03
C VAL A 162 11.52 -25.73 6.33
N VAL A 163 11.27 -24.60 7.00
CA VAL A 163 11.74 -24.32 8.36
C VAL A 163 10.50 -23.96 9.19
N TYR A 164 10.39 -24.55 10.36
CA TYR A 164 9.34 -24.21 11.32
C TYR A 164 9.89 -23.19 12.31
N ALA A 165 9.07 -22.19 12.67
CA ALA A 165 9.52 -21.12 13.53
C ALA A 165 8.45 -20.66 14.53
N SER A 166 8.91 -20.19 15.68
CA SER A 166 8.18 -19.27 16.57
C SER A 166 8.97 -17.97 16.66
N ALA A 167 8.66 -17.03 15.78
CA ALA A 167 9.35 -15.75 15.76
C ALA A 167 9.22 -15.01 17.09
N LEU A 168 8.07 -15.14 17.78
CA LEU A 168 7.84 -14.52 19.08
C LEU A 168 8.83 -15.04 20.12
N ASN A 169 9.04 -16.36 20.17
CA ASN A 169 9.95 -17.02 21.11
C ASN A 169 11.41 -16.98 20.64
N GLY A 170 11.66 -16.67 19.34
CA GLY A 170 12.99 -16.60 18.75
C GLY A 170 13.63 -17.96 18.53
N ILE A 171 12.85 -18.99 18.17
CA ILE A 171 13.29 -20.37 17.94
C ILE A 171 12.87 -20.86 16.55
N ALA A 172 13.69 -21.72 15.96
CA ALA A 172 13.42 -22.37 14.69
C ALA A 172 13.90 -23.82 14.69
N GLY A 173 13.28 -24.68 13.86
CA GLY A 173 13.62 -26.10 13.71
C GLY A 173 13.30 -26.59 12.31
N LEU A 174 13.87 -27.76 11.93
CA LEU A 174 13.55 -28.46 10.68
C LEU A 174 12.35 -29.39 10.82
N ASP A 175 11.91 -29.63 12.07
CA ASP A 175 10.73 -30.38 12.43
C ASP A 175 9.92 -29.58 13.46
N HIS A 176 8.61 -29.47 13.29
CA HIS A 176 7.74 -28.71 14.19
C HIS A 176 7.58 -29.38 15.58
N THR A 177 7.96 -30.65 15.72
CA THR A 177 7.96 -31.40 16.99
C THR A 177 9.30 -31.32 17.71
N ASP A 178 10.37 -30.92 17.01
CA ASP A 178 11.74 -30.78 17.55
C ASP A 178 12.30 -29.40 17.20
N MET A 179 11.86 -28.39 17.95
CA MET A 179 12.26 -27.01 17.78
C MET A 179 13.60 -26.75 18.47
N GLY A 180 14.49 -26.03 17.81
CA GLY A 180 15.75 -25.59 18.40
C GLY A 180 15.58 -24.57 19.54
N GLU A 181 16.70 -24.17 20.15
CA GLU A 181 16.73 -23.17 21.22
C GLU A 181 16.82 -21.73 20.70
N ASP A 182 17.17 -21.55 19.42
CA ASP A 182 17.37 -20.27 18.75
C ASP A 182 17.01 -20.34 17.26
N MET A 183 17.37 -19.32 16.47
CA MET A 183 17.15 -19.25 15.02
C MET A 183 18.23 -19.93 14.16
N THR A 184 19.15 -20.69 14.74
CA THR A 184 20.28 -21.32 14.02
C THR A 184 19.80 -22.18 12.85
N ALA A 185 18.71 -22.95 13.01
CA ALA A 185 18.15 -23.77 11.94
C ALA A 185 17.75 -22.93 10.71
N LEU A 186 17.21 -21.72 10.91
CA LEU A 186 16.85 -20.82 9.83
C LEU A 186 18.08 -20.21 9.17
N TYR A 187 19.06 -19.74 9.94
CA TYR A 187 20.33 -19.23 9.36
C TYR A 187 21.03 -20.29 8.53
N GLN A 188 21.15 -21.50 9.07
CA GLN A 188 21.79 -22.61 8.35
C GLN A 188 21.03 -22.96 7.08
N SER A 189 19.70 -22.98 7.12
CA SER A 189 18.87 -23.20 5.94
C SER A 189 19.09 -22.12 4.87
N ILE A 190 19.23 -20.85 5.26
CA ILE A 190 19.54 -19.75 4.32
C ILE A 190 20.92 -19.98 3.69
N VAL A 191 21.94 -20.25 4.47
CA VAL A 191 23.30 -20.45 3.98
C VAL A 191 23.40 -21.63 3.01
N ASP A 192 22.74 -22.74 3.33
CA ASP A 192 22.84 -23.99 2.56
C ASP A 192 21.98 -23.98 1.28
N ASN A 193 20.84 -23.30 1.28
CA ASN A 193 19.86 -23.41 0.18
C ASN A 193 19.74 -22.14 -0.67
N VAL A 194 20.14 -20.97 -0.20
CA VAL A 194 20.19 -19.77 -1.05
C VAL A 194 21.44 -19.84 -1.92
N PRO A 195 21.31 -19.76 -3.25
CA PRO A 195 22.49 -19.77 -4.10
C PRO A 195 23.38 -18.55 -3.87
N ALA A 196 24.69 -18.75 -3.93
CA ALA A 196 25.63 -17.63 -3.98
C ALA A 196 25.42 -16.85 -5.29
N PRO A 197 25.58 -15.50 -5.29
CA PRO A 197 25.43 -14.70 -6.49
C PRO A 197 26.29 -15.19 -7.65
N SER A 198 25.66 -15.51 -8.78
CA SER A 198 26.35 -15.88 -10.01
C SER A 198 26.65 -14.62 -10.82
N VAL A 199 27.80 -13.98 -10.55
CA VAL A 199 28.15 -12.67 -11.08
C VAL A 199 29.60 -12.62 -11.59
N ASP A 200 29.89 -11.73 -12.54
CA ASP A 200 31.24 -11.47 -13.05
C ASP A 200 31.92 -10.38 -12.18
N ARG A 201 32.89 -10.80 -11.36
CA ARG A 201 33.62 -9.92 -10.44
C ARG A 201 34.72 -9.10 -11.11
N ASP A 202 35.28 -9.59 -12.21
CA ASP A 202 36.48 -9.03 -12.83
C ASP A 202 36.16 -8.20 -14.07
N GLY A 203 34.90 -8.18 -14.50
CA GLY A 203 34.40 -7.36 -15.60
C GLY A 203 34.30 -5.87 -15.24
N PRO A 204 34.03 -4.99 -16.21
CA PRO A 204 33.84 -3.57 -15.98
C PRO A 204 32.59 -3.34 -15.11
N PHE A 205 32.67 -2.35 -14.22
CA PHE A 205 31.59 -2.02 -13.28
C PHE A 205 30.25 -1.77 -13.97
N GLN A 206 29.21 -2.40 -13.46
CA GLN A 206 27.82 -2.19 -13.88
C GLN A 206 26.87 -2.42 -12.70
N MET A 207 25.96 -1.48 -12.48
CA MET A 207 24.95 -1.51 -11.42
C MET A 207 23.65 -0.88 -11.90
N GLN A 208 22.51 -1.49 -11.59
CA GLN A 208 21.21 -0.89 -11.87
C GLN A 208 20.61 -0.28 -10.60
N ILE A 209 20.02 0.90 -10.74
CA ILE A 209 19.32 1.58 -9.65
C ILE A 209 17.91 1.00 -9.50
N SER A 210 17.67 0.32 -8.39
CA SER A 210 16.39 -0.32 -8.07
C SER A 210 15.51 0.50 -7.14
N ALA A 211 16.12 1.33 -6.28
CA ALA A 211 15.41 2.24 -5.40
C ALA A 211 16.17 3.57 -5.24
N LEU A 212 15.45 4.61 -4.86
CA LEU A 212 16.03 5.92 -4.57
C LEU A 212 15.65 6.33 -3.15
N ASP A 213 16.57 7.05 -2.51
CA ASP A 213 16.38 7.71 -1.23
C ASP A 213 16.96 9.12 -1.29
N TYR A 214 16.68 9.93 -0.29
CA TYR A 214 17.17 11.29 -0.23
C TYR A 214 17.68 11.63 1.17
N ASN A 215 18.85 12.24 1.22
CA ASN A 215 19.40 12.78 2.45
C ASN A 215 19.80 14.24 2.22
N SER A 216 19.47 15.13 3.16
CA SER A 216 19.74 16.57 3.03
C SER A 216 21.22 16.91 2.86
N PHE A 217 22.14 16.03 3.29
CA PHE A 217 23.60 16.22 3.16
C PHE A 217 24.18 15.53 1.94
N LEU A 218 23.65 14.36 1.57
CA LEU A 218 24.19 13.52 0.50
C LEU A 218 23.45 13.71 -0.82
N GLY A 219 22.32 14.41 -0.80
CA GLY A 219 21.44 14.52 -1.96
C GLY A 219 20.71 13.22 -2.27
N VAL A 220 20.59 12.90 -3.54
CA VAL A 220 19.97 11.68 -4.03
C VAL A 220 20.88 10.49 -3.74
N ILE A 221 20.31 9.42 -3.19
CA ILE A 221 20.99 8.15 -2.91
C ILE A 221 20.36 7.07 -3.77
N GLY A 222 21.13 6.47 -4.66
CA GLY A 222 20.71 5.32 -5.44
C GLY A 222 21.00 4.03 -4.69
N VAL A 223 20.02 3.14 -4.63
CA VAL A 223 20.15 1.80 -4.05
C VAL A 223 20.00 0.76 -5.15
N GLY A 224 20.86 -0.23 -5.16
CA GLY A 224 20.79 -1.31 -6.14
C GLY A 224 21.84 -2.39 -5.92
N ARG A 225 21.75 -3.43 -6.74
CA ARG A 225 22.71 -4.52 -6.76
C ARG A 225 23.78 -4.28 -7.83
N ILE A 226 25.04 -4.50 -7.47
CA ILE A 226 26.12 -4.49 -8.46
C ILE A 226 26.02 -5.78 -9.30
N ALA A 227 25.80 -5.62 -10.60
CA ALA A 227 25.67 -6.75 -11.52
C ALA A 227 27.02 -7.29 -11.98
N ARG A 228 28.03 -6.40 -12.13
CA ARG A 228 29.35 -6.76 -12.64
C ARG A 228 30.45 -5.85 -12.07
N GLY A 229 31.63 -6.41 -11.87
CA GLY A 229 32.83 -5.67 -11.50
C GLY A 229 32.91 -5.28 -10.04
N ARG A 230 33.74 -4.27 -9.78
CA ARG A 230 34.01 -3.71 -8.45
C ARG A 230 33.99 -2.19 -8.53
N VAL A 231 33.72 -1.55 -7.39
CA VAL A 231 33.70 -0.09 -7.31
C VAL A 231 34.20 0.40 -5.95
N LYS A 232 34.85 1.55 -5.97
CA LYS A 232 35.31 2.28 -4.78
C LYS A 232 34.72 3.68 -4.73
N PRO A 233 34.72 4.33 -3.58
CA PRO A 233 34.43 5.75 -3.50
C PRO A 233 35.33 6.57 -4.44
N ASN A 234 34.83 7.68 -4.94
CA ASN A 234 35.47 8.57 -5.91
C ASN A 234 35.69 7.97 -7.33
N THR A 235 35.11 6.81 -7.65
CA THR A 235 35.16 6.23 -8.99
C THR A 235 34.30 7.03 -9.98
N PRO A 236 34.86 7.46 -11.15
CA PRO A 236 34.06 8.04 -12.21
C PRO A 236 33.18 6.97 -12.87
N VAL A 237 31.94 7.31 -13.13
CA VAL A 237 30.96 6.40 -13.76
C VAL A 237 30.04 7.17 -14.71
N VAL A 238 29.39 6.45 -15.60
CA VAL A 238 28.38 6.98 -16.53
C VAL A 238 27.03 6.36 -16.19
N ALA A 239 26.06 7.20 -15.87
CA ALA A 239 24.67 6.79 -15.77
C ALA A 239 24.02 6.81 -17.14
N ILE A 240 23.36 5.75 -17.54
CA ILE A 240 22.55 5.67 -18.76
C ILE A 240 21.10 5.38 -18.39
N ASP A 241 20.18 6.22 -18.87
CA ASP A 241 18.75 6.05 -18.61
C ASP A 241 18.09 5.07 -19.61
N THR A 242 16.82 4.79 -19.39
CA THR A 242 16.01 3.87 -20.24
C THR A 242 15.86 4.35 -21.67
N ASN A 243 16.09 5.65 -21.96
CA ASN A 243 16.04 6.24 -23.28
C ASN A 243 17.43 6.30 -23.95
N GLY A 244 18.47 5.82 -23.28
CA GLY A 244 19.84 5.82 -23.78
C GLY A 244 20.59 7.13 -23.55
N LYS A 245 20.03 8.11 -22.82
CA LYS A 245 20.71 9.37 -22.47
C LYS A 245 21.78 9.10 -21.42
N LYS A 246 22.98 9.55 -21.69
CA LYS A 246 24.14 9.37 -20.82
C LYS A 246 24.40 10.61 -19.98
N ARG A 247 24.72 10.39 -18.72
CA ARG A 247 25.12 11.42 -17.73
C ARG A 247 26.41 10.98 -17.06
N ASN A 248 27.44 11.81 -17.11
CA ASN A 248 28.68 11.56 -16.43
C ASN A 248 28.53 11.92 -14.96
N GLY A 249 29.09 11.09 -14.08
CA GLY A 249 29.06 11.31 -12.65
C GLY A 249 30.23 10.66 -11.94
N ARG A 250 30.23 10.76 -10.62
CA ARG A 250 31.23 10.14 -9.76
C ARG A 250 30.53 9.62 -8.51
N ILE A 251 30.83 8.40 -8.12
CA ILE A 251 30.36 7.87 -6.85
C ILE A 251 31.17 8.53 -5.73
N LEU A 252 30.58 9.51 -5.03
CA LEU A 252 31.25 10.21 -3.93
C LEU A 252 31.27 9.37 -2.67
N LYS A 253 30.13 8.75 -2.33
CA LYS A 253 30.02 7.82 -1.22
C LYS A 253 29.50 6.47 -1.70
N LEU A 254 30.04 5.43 -1.11
CA LEU A 254 29.64 4.05 -1.27
C LEU A 254 29.32 3.50 0.11
N MET A 255 28.11 3.00 0.32
CA MET A 255 27.63 2.52 1.60
C MET A 255 27.03 1.13 1.45
N GLY A 256 27.33 0.25 2.39
CA GLY A 256 26.66 -1.03 2.60
C GLY A 256 25.66 -0.95 3.75
N HIS A 257 25.07 -2.09 4.10
CA HIS A 257 24.18 -2.21 5.25
C HIS A 257 24.85 -3.05 6.35
N HIS A 258 24.66 -2.65 7.61
CA HIS A 258 24.96 -3.43 8.79
C HIS A 258 23.82 -3.23 9.79
N GLY A 259 23.05 -4.28 10.04
CA GLY A 259 21.75 -4.09 10.67
C GLY A 259 20.90 -3.14 9.83
N LEU A 260 20.31 -2.17 10.49
CA LEU A 260 19.49 -1.13 9.85
C LEU A 260 20.30 0.09 9.39
N HIS A 261 21.59 0.15 9.76
CA HIS A 261 22.43 1.30 9.46
C HIS A 261 23.12 1.17 8.12
N ARG A 262 23.29 2.30 7.46
CA ARG A 262 24.19 2.45 6.32
C ARG A 262 25.58 2.75 6.83
N ILE A 263 26.53 1.93 6.45
CA ILE A 263 27.95 2.09 6.81
C ILE A 263 28.76 2.39 5.55
N ASP A 264 29.72 3.31 5.67
CA ASP A 264 30.64 3.60 4.57
C ASP A 264 31.54 2.37 4.33
N VAL A 265 31.69 1.96 3.06
CA VAL A 265 32.54 0.85 2.65
C VAL A 265 33.65 1.31 1.71
N GLU A 266 34.84 0.73 1.84
CA GLU A 266 36.00 1.08 1.02
C GLU A 266 35.92 0.52 -0.40
N GLU A 267 35.26 -0.60 -0.58
CA GLU A 267 35.06 -1.28 -1.87
C GLU A 267 33.81 -2.13 -1.82
N ALA A 268 33.09 -2.21 -2.93
CA ALA A 268 31.97 -3.15 -3.14
C ALA A 268 32.16 -3.88 -4.48
N GLN A 269 31.61 -5.08 -4.58
CA GLN A 269 31.80 -5.97 -5.71
C GLN A 269 30.46 -6.48 -6.26
N ALA A 270 30.52 -7.07 -7.43
CA ALA A 270 29.36 -7.70 -8.05
C ALA A 270 28.65 -8.65 -7.06
N GLY A 271 27.32 -8.59 -6.98
CA GLY A 271 26.48 -9.29 -6.02
C GLY A 271 26.08 -8.47 -4.80
N ASP A 272 26.88 -7.49 -4.39
CA ASP A 272 26.56 -6.64 -3.23
C ASP A 272 25.37 -5.72 -3.51
N ILE A 273 24.50 -5.53 -2.52
CA ILE A 273 23.45 -4.51 -2.50
C ILE A 273 24.01 -3.28 -1.77
N VAL A 274 24.14 -2.17 -2.50
CA VAL A 274 24.80 -0.97 -2.00
C VAL A 274 23.96 0.28 -2.21
N CYS A 275 24.29 1.30 -1.41
CA CYS A 275 23.80 2.65 -1.57
C CYS A 275 24.93 3.54 -2.09
N ILE A 276 24.64 4.36 -3.07
CA ILE A 276 25.61 5.29 -3.68
C ILE A 276 25.07 6.71 -3.67
N SER A 277 25.97 7.70 -3.57
CA SER A 277 25.66 9.11 -3.76
C SER A 277 26.71 9.80 -4.60
N GLY A 278 26.39 11.00 -5.11
CA GLY A 278 27.30 11.81 -5.92
C GLY A 278 26.77 12.16 -7.30
N PHE A 279 25.48 12.00 -7.50
CA PHE A 279 24.76 12.44 -8.69
C PHE A 279 23.73 13.51 -8.33
N ASP A 280 23.61 14.52 -9.16
CA ASP A 280 22.55 15.54 -9.03
C ASP A 280 21.18 14.96 -9.41
N GLU A 281 21.16 14.05 -10.38
CA GLU A 281 19.96 13.38 -10.88
C GLU A 281 20.23 11.88 -11.08
N LEU A 282 19.45 11.05 -10.44
CA LEU A 282 19.34 9.60 -10.66
C LEU A 282 17.87 9.22 -10.79
N PHE A 283 17.61 8.23 -11.62
CA PHE A 283 16.26 7.66 -11.79
C PHE A 283 16.29 6.16 -11.59
N ILE A 284 15.16 5.61 -11.19
CA ILE A 284 15.00 4.16 -11.12
C ILE A 284 15.14 3.57 -12.51
N SER A 285 15.78 2.41 -12.61
CA SER A 285 16.24 1.73 -13.83
C SER A 285 17.46 2.37 -14.50
N ASP A 286 18.01 3.48 -14.02
CA ASP A 286 19.31 3.95 -14.51
C ASP A 286 20.35 2.84 -14.33
N THR A 287 21.19 2.65 -15.35
CA THR A 287 22.36 1.78 -15.24
C THR A 287 23.61 2.61 -15.06
N LEU A 288 24.37 2.36 -14.02
CA LEU A 288 25.69 2.94 -13.80
C LEU A 288 26.75 2.02 -14.36
N CYS A 289 27.62 2.56 -15.18
CA CYS A 289 28.64 1.80 -15.87
C CYS A 289 30.04 2.42 -15.68
N ALA A 290 31.07 1.61 -15.84
CA ALA A 290 32.41 2.10 -16.06
C ALA A 290 32.43 2.95 -17.35
N PRO A 291 33.22 4.07 -17.40
CA PRO A 291 33.20 4.98 -18.55
C PRO A 291 33.64 4.35 -19.87
N ASP A 292 34.45 3.31 -19.82
CA ASP A 292 34.98 2.54 -20.94
C ASP A 292 34.07 1.41 -21.41
N ALA A 293 33.00 1.09 -20.64
CA ALA A 293 32.07 0.00 -20.95
C ALA A 293 30.62 0.39 -20.61
N VAL A 294 30.09 1.37 -21.33
CA VAL A 294 28.72 1.90 -21.11
C VAL A 294 27.68 1.03 -21.81
N GLU A 295 27.02 0.18 -21.05
CA GLU A 295 26.01 -0.76 -21.51
C GLU A 295 24.77 -0.69 -20.60
N ALA A 296 23.60 -0.35 -21.15
CA ALA A 296 22.35 -0.31 -20.39
C ALA A 296 21.85 -1.71 -20.05
N MET A 297 21.46 -1.93 -18.80
CA MET A 297 20.72 -3.12 -18.40
C MET A 297 19.26 -3.03 -18.87
N LYS A 298 18.59 -4.18 -18.94
CA LYS A 298 17.16 -4.22 -19.22
C LYS A 298 16.42 -3.38 -18.18
N PRO A 299 15.55 -2.44 -18.59
CA PRO A 299 14.78 -1.64 -17.64
C PRO A 299 13.94 -2.52 -16.72
N LEU A 300 13.85 -2.09 -15.46
CA LEU A 300 12.93 -2.72 -14.51
C LEU A 300 11.49 -2.43 -14.97
N THR A 301 10.75 -3.49 -15.24
CA THR A 301 9.34 -3.37 -15.62
C THR A 301 8.50 -3.24 -14.36
N VAL A 302 7.64 -2.24 -14.34
CA VAL A 302 6.64 -2.05 -13.29
C VAL A 302 5.28 -2.07 -13.95
N ASP A 303 4.36 -2.86 -13.42
CA ASP A 303 2.98 -2.91 -13.95
C ASP A 303 2.36 -1.51 -13.95
N GLU A 304 1.52 -1.25 -14.93
CA GLU A 304 0.90 0.07 -15.11
C GLU A 304 -0.18 0.37 -14.05
N PRO A 305 -0.42 1.66 -13.76
CA PRO A 305 -1.51 2.08 -12.88
C PRO A 305 -2.88 1.58 -13.36
N THR A 306 -3.75 1.23 -12.42
CA THR A 306 -5.12 0.78 -12.69
C THR A 306 -6.18 1.74 -12.17
N VAL A 307 -5.84 2.59 -11.20
CA VAL A 307 -6.73 3.55 -10.54
C VAL A 307 -6.18 4.96 -10.67
N SER A 308 -7.04 5.93 -10.84
CA SER A 308 -6.70 7.35 -10.85
C SER A 308 -7.60 8.15 -9.93
N MET A 309 -7.08 9.24 -9.39
CA MET A 309 -7.82 10.23 -8.61
C MET A 309 -7.47 11.65 -9.09
N THR A 310 -8.43 12.57 -8.98
CA THR A 310 -8.16 13.98 -9.21
C THR A 310 -7.71 14.64 -7.93
N PHE A 311 -6.49 15.21 -7.93
CA PHE A 311 -5.99 16.09 -6.87
C PHE A 311 -6.16 17.52 -7.33
N GLN A 312 -6.74 18.36 -6.50
CA GLN A 312 -6.96 19.77 -6.85
C GLN A 312 -6.76 20.70 -5.66
N VAL A 313 -6.56 21.96 -5.96
CA VAL A 313 -6.55 23.03 -4.95
C VAL A 313 -7.87 22.99 -4.16
N ASN A 314 -7.77 23.15 -2.86
CA ASN A 314 -8.95 23.31 -2.02
C ASN A 314 -9.53 24.73 -2.19
N ASP A 315 -10.70 24.81 -2.78
CA ASP A 315 -11.46 26.05 -3.02
C ASP A 315 -12.62 26.23 -2.03
N SER A 316 -12.60 25.50 -0.91
CA SER A 316 -13.61 25.62 0.14
C SER A 316 -13.48 26.95 0.91
N PRO A 317 -14.57 27.42 1.58
CA PRO A 317 -14.50 28.61 2.46
C PRO A 317 -13.50 28.52 3.61
N PHE A 318 -12.96 27.32 3.89
CA PHE A 318 -11.95 27.09 4.94
C PHE A 318 -10.54 26.93 4.39
N CYS A 319 -10.34 27.12 3.09
CA CYS A 319 -9.03 27.05 2.47
C CYS A 319 -8.00 27.93 3.19
N GLY A 320 -6.82 27.39 3.46
CA GLY A 320 -5.71 28.08 4.11
C GLY A 320 -5.82 28.27 5.61
N LYS A 321 -6.90 27.80 6.27
CA LYS A 321 -7.01 27.89 7.73
C LYS A 321 -6.11 26.88 8.46
N GLU A 322 -5.82 25.76 7.85
CA GLU A 322 -5.15 24.63 8.50
C GLU A 322 -3.87 24.22 7.78
N GLY A 323 -3.81 24.33 6.46
CA GLY A 323 -2.66 23.96 5.64
C GLY A 323 -1.67 25.09 5.39
N LYS A 324 -0.39 24.73 5.22
CA LYS A 324 0.68 25.67 4.82
C LYS A 324 0.84 25.75 3.31
N PHE A 325 0.65 24.61 2.62
CA PHE A 325 0.85 24.45 1.19
C PHE A 325 -0.52 24.28 0.52
N VAL A 326 -1.05 25.35 -0.06
CA VAL A 326 -2.44 25.41 -0.53
C VAL A 326 -2.56 25.76 -2.03
N THR A 327 -1.44 26.03 -2.73
CA THR A 327 -1.46 26.45 -4.13
C THR A 327 -1.25 25.29 -5.08
N SER A 328 -1.73 25.42 -6.33
CA SER A 328 -1.49 24.42 -7.38
C SER A 328 0.00 24.16 -7.62
N ARG A 329 0.82 25.23 -7.55
CA ARG A 329 2.27 25.08 -7.66
C ARG A 329 2.87 24.20 -6.56
N ASN A 330 2.45 24.40 -5.30
CA ASN A 330 2.94 23.56 -4.20
C ASN A 330 2.58 22.10 -4.42
N ILE A 331 1.33 21.83 -4.82
CA ILE A 331 0.86 20.46 -5.10
C ILE A 331 1.65 19.86 -6.26
N LYS A 332 1.84 20.61 -7.35
CA LYS A 332 2.61 20.15 -8.51
C LYS A 332 4.06 19.83 -8.13
N ASP A 333 4.76 20.76 -7.50
CA ASP A 333 6.16 20.60 -7.10
C ASP A 333 6.34 19.37 -6.18
N ARG A 334 5.35 19.07 -5.33
CA ARG A 334 5.36 17.88 -4.47
C ARG A 334 5.10 16.60 -5.23
N LEU A 335 4.15 16.61 -6.16
CA LEU A 335 3.87 15.46 -7.03
C LEU A 335 5.05 15.16 -7.97
N ASP A 336 5.69 16.18 -8.52
CA ASP A 336 6.88 16.03 -9.36
C ASP A 336 8.04 15.39 -8.57
N LYS A 337 8.21 15.78 -7.30
CA LYS A 337 9.17 15.10 -6.40
C LYS A 337 8.80 13.64 -6.16
N GLU A 338 7.53 13.34 -5.94
CA GLU A 338 7.09 11.95 -5.73
C GLU A 338 7.41 11.07 -6.94
N LEU A 339 7.25 11.58 -8.18
CA LEU A 339 7.56 10.86 -9.40
C LEU A 339 9.04 10.44 -9.52
N LEU A 340 9.94 11.10 -8.82
CA LEU A 340 11.36 10.71 -8.81
C LEU A 340 11.58 9.37 -8.09
N TYR A 341 10.79 9.08 -7.06
CA TYR A 341 10.94 7.92 -6.18
C TYR A 341 9.92 6.82 -6.44
N ASN A 342 8.77 7.18 -7.00
CA ASN A 342 7.61 6.29 -7.14
C ASN A 342 7.30 6.03 -8.61
N VAL A 343 7.91 4.99 -9.19
CA VAL A 343 7.72 4.63 -10.62
C VAL A 343 6.34 4.09 -10.94
N ALA A 344 5.59 3.64 -9.94
CA ALA A 344 4.22 3.16 -10.10
C ALA A 344 3.20 4.30 -10.13
N LEU A 345 3.64 5.54 -9.89
CA LEU A 345 2.80 6.74 -9.94
C LEU A 345 2.89 7.40 -11.31
N ARG A 346 1.78 7.92 -11.80
CA ARG A 346 1.73 8.82 -12.98
C ARG A 346 0.92 10.05 -12.64
N VAL A 347 1.41 11.21 -13.03
CA VAL A 347 0.74 12.49 -12.86
C VAL A 347 0.53 13.12 -14.22
N GLN A 348 -0.69 13.52 -14.49
CA GLN A 348 -1.07 14.21 -15.73
C GLN A 348 -1.74 15.53 -15.38
N GLU A 349 -1.33 16.59 -16.07
CA GLU A 349 -2.04 17.87 -16.03
C GLU A 349 -3.40 17.71 -16.72
N THR A 350 -4.41 18.42 -16.23
CA THR A 350 -5.74 18.45 -16.83
C THR A 350 -5.95 19.78 -17.55
N ASP A 351 -7.09 19.97 -18.19
CA ASP A 351 -7.47 21.25 -18.84
C ASP A 351 -7.53 22.42 -17.82
N SER A 352 -7.56 22.12 -16.52
CA SER A 352 -7.52 23.12 -15.46
C SER A 352 -6.15 23.11 -14.77
N PRO A 353 -5.48 24.28 -14.64
CA PRO A 353 -4.16 24.37 -14.00
C PRO A 353 -4.17 24.04 -12.50
N ASP A 354 -5.35 23.98 -11.89
CA ASP A 354 -5.53 23.69 -10.46
C ASP A 354 -5.88 22.23 -10.18
N LYS A 355 -5.87 21.37 -11.22
CA LYS A 355 -6.23 19.95 -11.13
C LYS A 355 -5.20 19.06 -11.77
N PHE A 356 -4.86 17.99 -11.07
CA PHE A 356 -3.91 16.97 -11.49
C PHE A 356 -4.59 15.60 -11.45
N LYS A 357 -4.46 14.82 -12.52
CA LYS A 357 -4.87 13.42 -12.53
C LYS A 357 -3.70 12.58 -12.06
N VAL A 358 -3.85 12.00 -10.88
CA VAL A 358 -2.83 11.17 -10.24
C VAL A 358 -3.27 9.72 -10.34
N SER A 359 -2.44 8.87 -10.94
CA SER A 359 -2.73 7.46 -11.20
C SER A 359 -1.76 6.57 -10.44
N GLY A 360 -2.27 5.52 -9.81
CA GLY A 360 -1.51 4.55 -9.03
C GLY A 360 -2.02 3.12 -9.20
N ARG A 361 -1.36 2.18 -8.53
CA ARG A 361 -1.68 0.74 -8.60
C ARG A 361 -3.01 0.39 -7.95
N GLY A 362 -3.41 1.13 -6.92
CA GLY A 362 -4.65 0.91 -6.18
C GLY A 362 -5.01 2.08 -5.29
N GLU A 363 -6.14 1.96 -4.60
CA GLU A 363 -6.65 3.00 -3.70
C GLU A 363 -5.72 3.24 -2.51
N LEU A 364 -5.15 2.17 -1.94
CA LEU A 364 -4.24 2.27 -0.80
C LEU A 364 -2.95 3.02 -1.17
N HIS A 365 -2.39 2.77 -2.36
CA HIS A 365 -1.21 3.48 -2.84
C HIS A 365 -1.46 4.99 -2.90
N LEU A 366 -2.60 5.42 -3.46
CA LEU A 366 -2.95 6.84 -3.54
C LEU A 366 -3.32 7.44 -2.17
N SER A 367 -3.98 6.68 -1.28
CA SER A 367 -4.32 7.16 0.06
C SER A 367 -3.08 7.37 0.93
N VAL A 368 -2.05 6.54 0.79
CA VAL A 368 -0.76 6.72 1.46
C VAL A 368 -0.09 8.02 1.00
N LEU A 369 -0.10 8.32 -0.30
CA LEU A 369 0.43 9.58 -0.82
C LEU A 369 -0.34 10.78 -0.27
N ILE A 370 -1.67 10.74 -0.28
CA ILE A 370 -2.52 11.82 0.26
C ILE A 370 -2.22 12.06 1.75
N GLU A 371 -2.13 10.98 2.54
CA GLU A 371 -1.83 11.07 3.97
C GLU A 371 -0.41 11.60 4.23
N THR A 372 0.58 11.22 3.41
CA THR A 372 1.94 11.78 3.47
C THR A 372 1.91 13.29 3.24
N MET A 373 1.28 13.73 2.15
CA MET A 373 1.15 15.15 1.85
C MET A 373 0.40 15.91 2.96
N ARG A 374 -0.66 15.31 3.51
CA ARG A 374 -1.41 15.86 4.63
C ARG A 374 -0.51 16.11 5.85
N ARG A 375 0.34 15.16 6.22
CA ARG A 375 1.30 15.27 7.35
C ARG A 375 2.42 16.28 7.07
N GLU A 376 2.81 16.45 5.83
CA GLU A 376 3.74 17.49 5.40
C GLU A 376 3.16 18.91 5.46
N GLY A 377 1.85 19.04 5.68
CA GLY A 377 1.17 20.33 5.83
C GLY A 377 0.44 20.83 4.58
N PHE A 378 0.22 19.95 3.60
CA PHE A 378 -0.58 20.27 2.42
C PHE A 378 -2.07 20.29 2.74
N GLU A 379 -2.79 21.15 2.02
CA GLU A 379 -4.24 21.22 2.00
C GLU A 379 -4.70 21.11 0.56
N MET A 380 -5.60 20.14 0.28
CA MET A 380 -6.07 19.85 -1.06
C MET A 380 -7.49 19.27 -1.03
N ALA A 381 -8.15 19.26 -2.18
CA ALA A 381 -9.37 18.51 -2.38
C ALA A 381 -9.11 17.34 -3.34
N VAL A 382 -9.67 16.17 -3.02
CA VAL A 382 -9.46 14.94 -3.77
C VAL A 382 -10.80 14.41 -4.27
N GLY A 383 -10.84 14.01 -5.53
CA GLY A 383 -12.01 13.38 -6.14
C GLY A 383 -12.09 11.88 -5.85
N ARG A 384 -13.23 11.29 -6.21
CA ARG A 384 -13.45 9.85 -6.11
C ARG A 384 -12.41 9.07 -6.91
N PRO A 385 -11.95 7.89 -6.42
CA PRO A 385 -11.18 6.96 -7.21
C PRO A 385 -11.94 6.51 -8.47
N GLU A 386 -11.25 6.48 -9.60
CA GLU A 386 -11.78 6.04 -10.89
C GLU A 386 -10.83 5.00 -11.49
N VAL A 387 -11.38 3.95 -12.08
CA VAL A 387 -10.56 2.99 -12.83
C VAL A 387 -10.08 3.58 -14.15
N ILE A 388 -8.89 3.18 -14.57
CA ILE A 388 -8.33 3.62 -15.85
C ILE A 388 -8.91 2.75 -16.96
N ILE A 389 -9.70 3.35 -17.85
CA ILE A 389 -10.28 2.68 -19.03
C ILE A 389 -9.31 2.86 -20.18
N ARG A 390 -9.07 1.78 -20.94
CA ARG A 390 -8.28 1.77 -22.18
C ARG A 390 -9.19 1.53 -23.37
N GLU A 391 -8.77 2.01 -24.52
CA GLU A 391 -9.41 1.71 -25.78
C GLU A 391 -8.41 0.98 -26.68
N VAL A 392 -8.72 -0.28 -27.00
CA VAL A 392 -7.91 -1.13 -27.86
C VAL A 392 -8.78 -1.59 -29.02
N ASP A 393 -8.38 -1.29 -30.24
CA ASP A 393 -9.12 -1.60 -31.47
C ASP A 393 -10.58 -1.14 -31.45
N GLY A 394 -10.85 0.03 -30.83
CA GLY A 394 -12.20 0.59 -30.73
C GLY A 394 -13.08 -0.04 -29.64
N VAL A 395 -12.53 -0.97 -28.84
CA VAL A 395 -13.22 -1.61 -27.73
C VAL A 395 -12.71 -1.02 -26.41
N LYS A 396 -13.64 -0.55 -25.58
CA LYS A 396 -13.31 -0.09 -24.22
C LYS A 396 -13.01 -1.29 -23.33
N GLN A 397 -11.87 -1.25 -22.69
CA GLN A 397 -11.41 -2.24 -21.72
C GLN A 397 -11.25 -1.60 -20.34
N GLU A 398 -11.61 -2.34 -19.31
CA GLU A 398 -11.43 -1.97 -17.91
C GLU A 398 -10.57 -3.01 -17.17
N PRO A 399 -9.91 -2.62 -16.06
CA PRO A 399 -9.13 -3.57 -15.27
C PRO A 399 -10.06 -4.53 -14.51
N PHE A 400 -9.69 -5.81 -14.50
CA PHE A 400 -10.33 -6.86 -13.73
C PHE A 400 -9.41 -7.31 -12.59
N GLU A 401 -10.00 -7.67 -11.48
CA GLU A 401 -9.30 -8.17 -10.30
C GLU A 401 -9.80 -9.56 -9.92
N ASN A 402 -8.87 -10.40 -9.49
CA ASN A 402 -9.17 -11.65 -8.80
C ASN A 402 -9.32 -11.34 -7.31
N VAL A 403 -10.53 -11.54 -6.80
CA VAL A 403 -10.90 -11.26 -5.42
C VAL A 403 -11.04 -12.56 -4.65
N THR A 404 -10.36 -12.65 -3.53
CA THR A 404 -10.53 -13.74 -2.56
C THR A 404 -11.24 -13.18 -1.32
N ILE A 405 -12.32 -13.81 -0.96
CA ILE A 405 -13.18 -13.45 0.18
C ILE A 405 -13.23 -14.64 1.13
N ASP A 406 -12.85 -14.42 2.39
CA ASP A 406 -12.95 -15.42 3.45
C ASP A 406 -13.92 -14.93 4.52
N ILE A 407 -15.06 -15.61 4.68
CA ILE A 407 -16.19 -15.15 5.48
C ILE A 407 -16.83 -16.29 6.29
N PRO A 408 -17.53 -15.95 7.42
CA PRO A 408 -18.44 -16.89 8.06
C PRO A 408 -19.55 -17.35 7.09
N GLU A 409 -19.91 -18.64 7.13
CA GLU A 409 -20.94 -19.22 6.25
C GLU A 409 -22.28 -18.47 6.35
N GLU A 410 -22.64 -17.94 7.52
CA GLU A 410 -23.87 -17.14 7.73
C GLU A 410 -23.92 -15.85 6.89
N SER A 411 -22.76 -15.30 6.49
CA SER A 411 -22.66 -14.09 5.68
C SER A 411 -22.62 -14.39 4.18
N GLN A 412 -22.49 -15.66 3.78
CA GLN A 412 -22.25 -16.07 2.40
C GLN A 412 -23.31 -15.52 1.44
N GLY A 413 -24.59 -15.72 1.73
CA GLY A 413 -25.68 -15.33 0.82
C GLY A 413 -25.69 -13.81 0.52
N LYS A 414 -25.51 -12.98 1.55
CA LYS A 414 -25.49 -11.52 1.41
C LYS A 414 -24.29 -11.03 0.60
N VAL A 415 -23.12 -11.63 0.83
CA VAL A 415 -21.90 -11.26 0.12
C VAL A 415 -21.98 -11.69 -1.35
N MET A 416 -22.48 -12.89 -1.63
CA MET A 416 -22.67 -13.39 -3.01
C MET A 416 -23.67 -12.54 -3.81
N GLU A 417 -24.77 -12.11 -3.18
CA GLU A 417 -25.74 -11.21 -3.79
C GLU A 417 -25.09 -9.87 -4.18
N GLU A 418 -24.38 -9.25 -3.25
CA GLU A 418 -23.71 -7.97 -3.50
C GLU A 418 -22.61 -8.08 -4.57
N MET A 419 -21.80 -9.15 -4.55
CA MET A 419 -20.81 -9.41 -5.60
C MET A 419 -21.45 -9.57 -6.98
N GLY A 420 -22.61 -10.21 -7.06
CA GLY A 420 -23.39 -10.32 -8.31
C GLY A 420 -23.88 -8.97 -8.82
N LEU A 421 -24.40 -8.10 -7.93
CA LEU A 421 -24.80 -6.72 -8.27
C LEU A 421 -23.62 -5.90 -8.81
N ARG A 422 -22.42 -6.17 -8.31
CA ARG A 422 -21.16 -5.54 -8.72
C ARG A 422 -20.49 -6.22 -9.91
N LYS A 423 -21.19 -7.14 -10.59
CA LYS A 423 -20.74 -7.84 -11.80
C LYS A 423 -19.56 -8.79 -11.58
N GLY A 424 -19.38 -9.30 -10.37
CA GLY A 424 -18.39 -10.34 -10.06
C GLY A 424 -18.84 -11.70 -10.58
N ASP A 425 -17.93 -12.41 -11.23
CA ASP A 425 -18.12 -13.81 -11.66
C ASP A 425 -17.46 -14.72 -10.61
N LEU A 426 -18.26 -15.58 -9.97
CA LEU A 426 -17.74 -16.56 -9.00
C LEU A 426 -16.91 -17.60 -9.76
N THR A 427 -15.65 -17.72 -9.40
CA THR A 427 -14.72 -18.70 -10.01
C THR A 427 -14.53 -19.94 -9.17
N ASN A 428 -14.57 -19.80 -7.84
CA ASN A 428 -14.37 -20.91 -6.92
C ASN A 428 -15.08 -20.68 -5.58
N MET A 429 -15.45 -21.76 -4.88
CA MET A 429 -16.04 -21.72 -3.55
C MET A 429 -15.59 -22.95 -2.75
N VAL A 430 -14.90 -22.71 -1.64
CA VAL A 430 -14.34 -23.77 -0.79
C VAL A 430 -14.76 -23.54 0.67
N PRO A 431 -15.65 -24.37 1.22
CA PRO A 431 -15.93 -24.36 2.66
C PRO A 431 -14.75 -24.98 3.44
N ASP A 432 -14.43 -24.44 4.61
CA ASP A 432 -13.36 -24.96 5.47
C ASP A 432 -13.83 -26.09 6.40
N GLY A 433 -15.11 -26.41 6.38
CA GLY A 433 -15.75 -27.40 7.28
C GLY A 433 -15.79 -27.00 8.76
N LYS A 434 -15.46 -25.74 9.10
CA LYS A 434 -15.45 -25.18 10.45
C LYS A 434 -16.30 -23.92 10.59
N GLY A 435 -17.20 -23.67 9.62
CA GLY A 435 -18.11 -22.53 9.63
C GLY A 435 -17.61 -21.31 8.87
N ARG A 436 -16.54 -21.44 8.08
CA ARG A 436 -16.09 -20.41 7.14
C ARG A 436 -16.12 -20.92 5.72
N VAL A 437 -16.25 -19.99 4.77
CA VAL A 437 -16.21 -20.29 3.33
C VAL A 437 -15.28 -19.29 2.66
N ARG A 438 -14.44 -19.80 1.76
CA ARG A 438 -13.62 -19.01 0.84
C ARG A 438 -14.31 -18.93 -0.50
N LEU A 439 -14.50 -17.70 -0.98
CA LEU A 439 -15.08 -17.40 -2.29
C LEU A 439 -14.02 -16.71 -3.14
N GLU A 440 -13.89 -17.13 -4.38
CA GLU A 440 -13.02 -16.48 -5.36
C GLU A 440 -13.86 -15.92 -6.50
N TYR A 441 -13.59 -14.66 -6.85
CA TYR A 441 -14.30 -13.93 -7.89
C TYR A 441 -13.34 -13.30 -8.88
N ASN A 442 -13.74 -13.23 -10.15
CA ASN A 442 -13.16 -12.30 -11.12
C ASN A 442 -14.15 -11.16 -11.33
N ILE A 443 -13.74 -9.92 -11.04
CA ILE A 443 -14.64 -8.75 -10.99
C ILE A 443 -13.98 -7.53 -11.64
N PRO A 444 -14.73 -6.66 -12.35
CA PRO A 444 -14.23 -5.37 -12.75
C PRO A 444 -13.81 -4.53 -11.53
N ALA A 445 -12.59 -3.95 -11.56
CA ALA A 445 -12.04 -3.18 -10.43
C ALA A 445 -12.97 -2.05 -9.97
N ARG A 446 -13.72 -1.40 -10.89
CA ARG A 446 -14.73 -0.39 -10.53
C ARG A 446 -15.86 -0.93 -9.65
N GLY A 447 -16.12 -2.23 -9.66
CA GLY A 447 -17.09 -2.89 -8.78
C GLY A 447 -16.62 -3.00 -7.33
N LEU A 448 -15.31 -2.89 -7.08
CA LEU A 448 -14.73 -2.93 -5.74
C LEU A 448 -14.65 -1.56 -5.07
N ILE A 449 -14.69 -0.47 -5.86
CA ILE A 449 -14.67 0.90 -5.33
C ILE A 449 -15.85 1.09 -4.37
N GLY A 450 -15.55 1.48 -3.13
CA GLY A 450 -16.53 1.69 -2.07
C GLY A 450 -17.14 0.40 -1.49
N PHE A 451 -16.65 -0.79 -1.85
CA PHE A 451 -17.19 -2.05 -1.36
C PHE A 451 -16.67 -2.45 0.02
N ARG A 452 -15.45 -2.08 0.37
CA ARG A 452 -14.77 -2.55 1.58
C ARG A 452 -15.55 -2.25 2.88
N ASN A 453 -16.07 -1.05 3.02
CA ASN A 453 -16.88 -0.67 4.19
C ASN A 453 -18.21 -1.41 4.25
N GLN A 454 -18.86 -1.60 3.10
CA GLN A 454 -20.09 -2.37 3.00
C GLN A 454 -19.83 -3.83 3.34
N PHE A 455 -18.75 -4.41 2.82
CA PHE A 455 -18.30 -5.77 3.10
C PHE A 455 -18.08 -6.02 4.60
N LEU A 456 -17.37 -5.12 5.29
CA LEU A 456 -17.17 -5.21 6.75
C LEU A 456 -18.51 -5.17 7.50
N THR A 457 -19.47 -4.39 7.03
CA THR A 457 -20.81 -4.35 7.62
C THR A 457 -21.59 -5.65 7.36
N LEU A 458 -21.54 -6.19 6.14
CA LEU A 458 -22.21 -7.45 5.77
C LEU A 458 -21.66 -8.67 6.54
N THR A 459 -20.39 -8.62 6.92
CA THR A 459 -19.69 -9.70 7.61
C THR A 459 -19.49 -9.44 9.12
N ASN A 460 -20.10 -8.40 9.67
CA ASN A 460 -19.92 -7.96 11.06
C ASN A 460 -18.43 -7.81 11.45
N GLY A 461 -17.60 -7.39 10.50
CA GLY A 461 -16.16 -7.24 10.70
C GLY A 461 -15.34 -8.54 10.65
N ALA A 462 -15.99 -9.71 10.50
CA ALA A 462 -15.31 -11.02 10.53
C ALA A 462 -14.82 -11.48 9.14
N GLY A 463 -15.11 -10.73 8.09
CA GLY A 463 -14.71 -11.06 6.73
C GLY A 463 -13.33 -10.52 6.37
N ILE A 464 -12.59 -11.26 5.57
CA ILE A 464 -11.33 -10.86 4.94
C ILE A 464 -11.57 -10.76 3.44
N LEU A 465 -11.23 -9.62 2.85
CA LEU A 465 -11.31 -9.39 1.41
C LEU A 465 -9.95 -8.93 0.89
N THR A 466 -9.48 -9.61 -0.13
CA THR A 466 -8.23 -9.27 -0.81
C THR A 466 -8.46 -9.30 -2.31
N SER A 467 -7.91 -8.33 -3.01
CA SER A 467 -7.99 -8.24 -4.46
C SER A 467 -6.61 -8.10 -5.09
N ILE A 468 -6.44 -8.64 -6.28
CA ILE A 468 -5.21 -8.59 -7.06
C ILE A 468 -5.59 -8.32 -8.51
N PHE A 469 -4.90 -7.34 -9.13
CA PHE A 469 -5.06 -7.09 -10.56
C PHE A 469 -4.79 -8.37 -11.38
N ASP A 470 -5.68 -8.67 -12.30
CA ASP A 470 -5.58 -9.82 -13.20
C ASP A 470 -5.21 -9.37 -14.62
N ARG A 471 -6.11 -8.67 -15.30
CA ARG A 471 -5.96 -8.26 -16.68
C ARG A 471 -6.86 -7.07 -17.03
N TYR A 472 -6.63 -6.50 -18.20
CA TYR A 472 -7.62 -5.65 -18.87
C TYR A 472 -8.52 -6.52 -19.75
N ASP A 473 -9.84 -6.32 -19.66
CA ASP A 473 -10.83 -7.03 -20.47
C ASP A 473 -11.97 -6.09 -20.87
N THR A 474 -12.81 -6.55 -21.78
CA THR A 474 -13.94 -5.78 -22.29
C THR A 474 -14.81 -5.24 -21.17
N MET A 475 -15.09 -3.93 -21.20
CA MET A 475 -15.87 -3.24 -20.19
C MET A 475 -17.27 -3.84 -20.06
N LYS A 476 -17.64 -4.32 -18.86
CA LYS A 476 -18.99 -4.84 -18.59
C LYS A 476 -20.02 -3.71 -18.65
N SER A 477 -21.14 -3.93 -19.33
CA SER A 477 -22.20 -2.94 -19.48
C SER A 477 -22.97 -2.70 -18.16
N GLY A 478 -23.48 -1.48 -17.99
CA GLY A 478 -24.33 -1.06 -16.88
C GLY A 478 -23.60 -0.28 -15.80
N GLN A 479 -24.37 0.49 -15.03
CA GLN A 479 -23.88 1.17 -13.84
C GLN A 479 -23.58 0.16 -12.73
N MET A 480 -22.49 0.37 -12.03
CA MET A 480 -22.18 -0.38 -10.81
C MET A 480 -22.88 0.28 -9.61
N SER A 481 -23.18 -0.53 -8.61
CA SER A 481 -23.77 -0.04 -7.37
C SER A 481 -22.86 1.00 -6.71
N GLY A 482 -23.35 2.22 -6.58
CA GLY A 482 -22.75 3.26 -5.76
C GLY A 482 -23.38 3.30 -4.37
N ARG A 483 -23.08 4.34 -3.59
CA ARG A 483 -23.79 4.58 -2.32
C ARG A 483 -25.31 4.72 -2.58
N LEU A 484 -26.10 3.89 -1.92
CA LEU A 484 -27.57 3.86 -2.10
C LEU A 484 -28.25 5.08 -1.47
N ASN A 485 -27.70 5.59 -0.37
CA ASN A 485 -28.29 6.68 0.40
C ASN A 485 -27.70 8.03 -0.04
N GLY A 486 -28.55 9.05 -0.05
CA GLY A 486 -28.15 10.43 -0.24
C GLY A 486 -27.41 11.00 0.98
N VAL A 487 -27.02 12.26 0.94
CA VAL A 487 -26.31 12.96 2.02
C VAL A 487 -27.09 14.15 2.56
N LEU A 488 -26.79 14.49 3.80
CA LEU A 488 -27.23 15.74 4.43
C LEU A 488 -26.19 16.81 4.10
N VAL A 489 -26.60 17.84 3.34
CA VAL A 489 -25.72 18.92 2.90
C VAL A 489 -26.06 20.21 3.62
N SER A 490 -25.10 20.86 4.24
CA SER A 490 -25.33 22.17 4.86
C SER A 490 -25.69 23.21 3.79
N VAL A 491 -26.75 23.99 4.02
CA VAL A 491 -27.10 25.16 3.20
C VAL A 491 -26.66 26.48 3.82
N GLU A 492 -26.01 26.43 4.99
CA GLU A 492 -25.56 27.60 5.72
C GLU A 492 -24.11 27.44 6.20
N THR A 493 -23.45 28.58 6.39
CA THR A 493 -22.12 28.66 6.99
C THR A 493 -22.24 29.17 8.43
N GLY A 494 -21.59 28.49 9.39
CA GLY A 494 -21.63 28.86 10.79
C GLY A 494 -21.23 27.72 11.71
N LYS A 495 -21.65 27.77 12.98
CA LYS A 495 -21.42 26.68 13.94
C LYS A 495 -22.63 25.77 14.05
N ALA A 496 -22.40 24.48 14.07
CA ALA A 496 -23.43 23.48 14.29
C ALA A 496 -23.98 23.58 15.72
N LEU A 497 -25.28 23.68 15.87
CA LEU A 497 -25.95 23.85 17.16
C LEU A 497 -26.70 22.60 17.58
N THR A 498 -26.68 22.27 18.86
CA THR A 498 -27.31 21.07 19.46
C THR A 498 -28.75 20.90 19.04
N TYR A 499 -29.55 21.98 19.10
CA TYR A 499 -30.96 21.95 18.74
C TYR A 499 -31.21 21.50 17.29
N SER A 500 -30.41 21.99 16.34
CA SER A 500 -30.52 21.55 14.93
C SER A 500 -30.04 20.12 14.75
N LEU A 501 -28.91 19.76 15.38
CA LEU A 501 -28.35 18.41 15.27
C LEU A 501 -29.29 17.34 15.82
N GLU A 502 -29.99 17.62 16.92
CA GLU A 502 -31.04 16.75 17.46
C GLU A 502 -32.12 16.42 16.43
N THR A 503 -32.61 17.45 15.75
CA THR A 503 -33.62 17.26 14.70
C THR A 503 -33.06 16.50 13.48
N LEU A 504 -31.77 16.72 13.14
CA LEU A 504 -31.12 16.13 11.97
C LEU A 504 -30.72 14.67 12.20
N GLN A 505 -30.40 14.25 13.44
CA GLN A 505 -30.10 12.85 13.73
C GLN A 505 -31.29 11.90 13.47
N ALA A 506 -32.51 12.40 13.52
CA ALA A 506 -33.70 11.61 13.12
C ALA A 506 -33.77 11.36 11.59
N ARG A 507 -33.00 12.11 10.78
CA ARG A 507 -32.97 11.98 9.32
C ARG A 507 -31.79 11.15 8.82
N GLY A 508 -30.79 10.88 9.66
CA GLY A 508 -29.63 10.09 9.28
C GLY A 508 -28.50 10.14 10.28
N LYS A 509 -27.34 9.60 9.88
CA LYS A 509 -26.12 9.57 10.70
C LYS A 509 -25.32 10.85 10.48
N LEU A 510 -24.97 11.55 11.55
CA LEU A 510 -24.23 12.81 11.46
C LEU A 510 -22.71 12.56 11.44
N PHE A 511 -21.98 13.48 10.77
CA PHE A 511 -20.51 13.50 10.69
C PHE A 511 -19.89 14.68 11.46
N VAL A 512 -20.72 15.59 11.96
CA VAL A 512 -20.32 16.80 12.65
C VAL A 512 -20.87 16.83 14.08
N GLU A 513 -20.14 17.48 14.97
CA GLU A 513 -20.51 17.63 16.39
C GLU A 513 -20.92 19.07 16.72
N HIS A 514 -21.48 19.22 17.90
CA HIS A 514 -21.87 20.55 18.41
C HIS A 514 -20.67 21.51 18.48
N GLY A 515 -20.90 22.75 18.05
CA GLY A 515 -19.89 23.80 18.07
C GLY A 515 -18.89 23.76 16.91
N GLN A 516 -18.88 22.71 16.11
CA GLN A 516 -18.01 22.59 14.94
C GLN A 516 -18.38 23.63 13.87
N GLU A 517 -17.38 24.30 13.32
CA GLU A 517 -17.55 25.20 12.17
C GLU A 517 -17.86 24.38 10.91
N ILE A 518 -18.83 24.82 10.16
CA ILE A 518 -19.31 24.23 8.91
C ILE A 518 -19.56 25.31 7.87
N TYR A 519 -19.61 24.92 6.60
CA TYR A 519 -19.89 25.84 5.51
C TYR A 519 -20.96 25.30 4.55
N ASN A 520 -21.55 26.20 3.76
CA ASN A 520 -22.53 25.85 2.73
C ASN A 520 -21.92 24.88 1.70
N GLY A 521 -22.61 23.78 1.41
CA GLY A 521 -22.15 22.73 0.52
C GLY A 521 -21.31 21.62 1.20
N GLN A 522 -20.97 21.76 2.49
CA GLN A 522 -20.35 20.70 3.27
C GLN A 522 -21.34 19.57 3.55
N ILE A 523 -20.90 18.33 3.37
CA ILE A 523 -21.66 17.14 3.74
C ILE A 523 -21.49 16.91 5.23
N ILE A 524 -22.60 16.93 5.96
CA ILE A 524 -22.61 16.84 7.43
C ILE A 524 -23.24 15.54 7.94
N GLY A 525 -23.67 14.66 7.04
CA GLY A 525 -24.24 13.37 7.43
C GLY A 525 -24.70 12.54 6.25
N LEU A 526 -24.98 11.26 6.53
CA LEU A 526 -25.62 10.31 5.61
C LEU A 526 -27.13 10.38 5.80
N ASN A 527 -27.87 10.61 4.73
CA ASN A 527 -29.33 10.60 4.78
C ASN A 527 -29.87 9.16 4.91
N SER A 528 -30.98 8.97 5.60
CA SER A 528 -31.69 7.68 5.65
C SER A 528 -32.43 7.34 4.34
N ARG A 529 -32.59 8.31 3.43
CA ARG A 529 -33.20 8.18 2.10
C ARG A 529 -32.16 8.23 1.00
N ASP A 530 -32.57 7.87 -0.20
CA ASP A 530 -31.74 7.80 -1.40
C ASP A 530 -31.38 9.16 -2.03
N ASN A 531 -32.05 10.25 -1.61
CA ASN A 531 -31.82 11.59 -2.13
C ASN A 531 -30.99 12.46 -1.21
N ASP A 532 -30.23 13.38 -1.77
CA ASP A 532 -29.56 14.44 -1.03
C ASP A 532 -30.56 15.42 -0.43
N LEU A 533 -30.28 15.87 0.78
CA LEU A 533 -31.13 16.78 1.51
C LEU A 533 -30.34 18.01 1.99
N GLY A 534 -30.71 19.20 1.51
CA GLY A 534 -30.24 20.47 2.04
C GLY A 534 -30.80 20.72 3.44
N VAL A 535 -29.90 20.95 4.40
CA VAL A 535 -30.29 21.14 5.81
C VAL A 535 -29.55 22.32 6.43
N ASN A 536 -30.16 22.94 7.44
CA ASN A 536 -29.55 24.04 8.18
C ASN A 536 -29.18 23.58 9.60
N PRO A 537 -27.91 23.28 9.87
CA PRO A 537 -27.45 22.83 11.19
C PRO A 537 -27.12 23.98 12.15
N THR A 538 -27.25 25.24 11.73
CA THR A 538 -26.91 26.44 12.53
C THR A 538 -28.10 27.06 13.26
N LYS A 539 -29.31 26.47 13.11
CA LYS A 539 -30.52 27.01 13.77
C LYS A 539 -30.50 26.77 15.27
N GLY A 540 -30.61 27.85 16.02
CA GLY A 540 -30.83 27.82 17.47
C GLY A 540 -32.32 27.63 17.83
N LYS A 541 -32.58 27.25 19.07
CA LYS A 541 -33.93 27.24 19.63
C LYS A 541 -34.47 28.68 19.65
N LYS A 542 -35.59 28.95 18.96
CA LYS A 542 -36.27 30.23 19.14
C LYS A 542 -36.91 30.28 20.53
N LEU A 543 -36.54 31.27 21.28
CA LEU A 543 -37.12 31.53 22.62
C LEU A 543 -38.45 32.23 22.45
N ASP A 544 -39.52 31.51 22.12
CA ASP A 544 -40.86 32.10 21.86
C ASP A 544 -41.78 32.09 23.09
N ASN A 545 -41.42 31.53 24.25
CA ASN A 545 -42.27 31.56 25.44
C ASN A 545 -41.50 31.51 26.76
N MET A 546 -41.58 32.58 27.54
CA MET A 546 -41.05 32.70 28.91
C MET A 546 -41.60 31.67 29.91
N ARG A 547 -42.67 30.94 29.59
CA ARG A 547 -43.28 29.95 30.50
C ARG A 547 -42.71 28.54 30.42
N ALA A 548 -41.84 28.26 29.48
CA ALA A 548 -41.23 26.93 29.29
C ALA A 548 -39.75 26.84 29.71
N SER A 549 -39.20 27.85 30.41
CA SER A 549 -37.79 27.89 30.81
C SER A 549 -37.41 26.91 31.93
N GLY A 550 -38.34 26.09 32.42
CA GLY A 550 -38.11 25.16 33.53
C GLY A 550 -37.86 23.70 33.15
N LYS A 551 -37.89 23.36 31.88
CA LYS A 551 -37.55 22.01 31.38
C LYS A 551 -36.53 22.12 30.23
N ASP A 552 -35.28 22.38 30.58
CA ASP A 552 -34.17 22.03 29.68
C ASP A 552 -34.02 20.52 29.72
N GLU A 553 -34.72 19.82 28.81
CA GLU A 553 -34.45 18.41 28.54
C GLU A 553 -33.00 18.33 28.05
N VAL A 554 -32.20 17.49 28.71
CA VAL A 554 -30.83 17.18 28.29
C VAL A 554 -30.92 16.56 26.91
N ILE A 555 -30.52 17.30 25.87
CA ILE A 555 -30.47 16.79 24.51
C ILE A 555 -29.34 15.78 24.39
N ALA A 556 -29.69 14.53 24.18
CA ALA A 556 -28.73 13.46 23.93
C ALA A 556 -28.42 13.40 22.42
N LEU A 557 -27.21 13.82 22.04
CA LEU A 557 -26.73 13.63 20.68
C LEU A 557 -25.97 12.30 20.56
N VAL A 558 -26.25 11.56 19.50
CA VAL A 558 -25.47 10.38 19.12
C VAL A 558 -24.10 10.86 18.65
N PRO A 559 -22.99 10.22 19.09
CA PRO A 559 -21.65 10.57 18.61
C PRO A 559 -21.56 10.57 17.07
N PRO A 560 -20.92 11.57 16.47
CA PRO A 560 -20.81 11.64 15.01
C PRO A 560 -19.92 10.53 14.49
N VAL A 561 -20.23 10.06 13.27
CA VAL A 561 -19.35 9.14 12.55
C VAL A 561 -18.14 9.94 12.04
N ARG A 562 -16.93 9.53 12.44
CA ARG A 562 -15.67 10.11 11.95
C ARG A 562 -15.08 9.16 10.93
N HIS A 563 -14.92 9.62 9.70
CA HIS A 563 -14.30 8.85 8.63
C HIS A 563 -12.78 8.95 8.70
N THR A 564 -12.08 7.83 8.51
CA THR A 564 -10.67 7.85 8.12
C THR A 564 -10.55 8.38 6.68
N LEU A 565 -9.33 8.66 6.21
CA LEU A 565 -9.13 9.12 4.84
C LEU A 565 -9.67 8.09 3.82
N GLU A 566 -9.36 6.82 4.01
CA GLU A 566 -9.81 5.73 3.14
C GLU A 566 -11.34 5.65 3.12
N GLN A 567 -11.96 5.69 4.28
CA GLN A 567 -13.43 5.67 4.38
C GLN A 567 -14.08 6.88 3.71
N ALA A 568 -13.44 8.05 3.80
CA ALA A 568 -13.90 9.26 3.14
C ALA A 568 -13.81 9.17 1.61
N LEU A 569 -12.70 8.62 1.09
CA LEU A 569 -12.50 8.42 -0.35
C LEU A 569 -13.47 7.39 -0.94
N GLU A 570 -13.73 6.30 -0.21
CA GLU A 570 -14.73 5.29 -0.60
C GLU A 570 -16.16 5.83 -0.53
N PHE A 571 -16.44 6.77 0.38
CA PHE A 571 -17.77 7.32 0.61
C PHE A 571 -18.23 8.26 -0.47
N ILE A 572 -17.35 9.11 -1.00
CA ILE A 572 -17.72 10.18 -1.95
C ILE A 572 -18.19 9.64 -3.29
N GLN A 573 -19.12 10.38 -3.92
CA GLN A 573 -19.61 10.14 -5.26
C GLN A 573 -19.01 11.12 -6.28
N ASP A 574 -19.38 10.96 -7.55
CA ASP A 574 -18.78 11.72 -8.67
C ASP A 574 -18.99 13.23 -8.57
N ASP A 575 -20.04 13.70 -7.87
CA ASP A 575 -20.34 15.11 -7.63
C ASP A 575 -19.80 15.64 -6.29
N GLU A 576 -19.00 14.83 -5.59
CA GLU A 576 -18.46 15.11 -4.26
C GLU A 576 -16.93 15.20 -4.27
N LEU A 577 -16.37 15.80 -3.24
CA LEU A 577 -14.94 15.91 -2.99
C LEU A 577 -14.64 15.63 -1.52
N CYS A 578 -13.48 15.06 -1.29
CA CYS A 578 -12.86 14.96 0.02
C CYS A 578 -11.88 16.13 0.20
N GLU A 579 -12.15 17.03 1.14
CA GLU A 579 -11.25 18.10 1.55
C GLU A 579 -10.30 17.53 2.60
N VAL A 580 -9.02 17.49 2.28
CA VAL A 580 -7.95 16.93 3.11
C VAL A 580 -7.06 18.07 3.60
N THR A 581 -6.95 18.21 4.92
CA THR A 581 -6.11 19.21 5.56
C THR A 581 -5.27 18.57 6.67
N PRO A 582 -4.22 19.18 7.17
CA PRO A 582 -3.42 18.64 8.27
C PRO A 582 -4.21 18.23 9.52
N LYS A 583 -5.33 18.90 9.79
CA LYS A 583 -6.13 18.69 11.00
C LYS A 583 -7.47 18.00 10.76
N SER A 584 -8.01 18.09 9.54
CA SER A 584 -9.40 17.68 9.27
C SER A 584 -9.55 16.96 7.94
N ILE A 585 -10.51 16.05 7.89
CA ILE A 585 -11.03 15.42 6.68
C ILE A 585 -12.50 15.82 6.61
N ARG A 586 -12.90 16.55 5.56
CA ARG A 586 -14.27 17.03 5.36
C ARG A 586 -14.77 16.57 4.00
N LEU A 587 -16.05 16.24 3.94
CA LEU A 587 -16.72 15.87 2.69
C LEU A 587 -17.54 17.06 2.21
N ARG A 588 -17.56 17.31 0.91
CA ARG A 588 -18.33 18.42 0.35
C ARG A 588 -18.83 18.12 -1.06
N LYS A 589 -19.83 18.86 -1.50
CA LYS A 589 -20.23 18.86 -2.91
C LYS A 589 -19.21 19.65 -3.75
N LYS A 590 -19.02 19.26 -5.02
CA LYS A 590 -18.20 20.01 -6.00
C LYS A 590 -18.75 21.42 -6.20
N ILE A 591 -20.07 21.54 -6.35
CA ILE A 591 -20.78 22.82 -6.43
C ILE A 591 -21.36 23.11 -5.04
N LEU A 592 -20.89 24.15 -4.39
CA LEU A 592 -21.27 24.46 -3.01
C LEU A 592 -22.68 25.03 -2.88
N ASP A 593 -23.12 25.87 -3.83
CA ASP A 593 -24.44 26.48 -3.81
C ASP A 593 -25.54 25.50 -4.25
N GLU A 594 -26.62 25.39 -3.45
CA GLU A 594 -27.72 24.47 -3.72
C GLU A 594 -28.51 24.82 -5.01
N GLY A 595 -28.68 26.13 -5.26
CA GLY A 595 -29.37 26.60 -6.46
C GLY A 595 -28.59 26.30 -7.73
N GLU A 596 -27.26 26.41 -7.69
CA GLU A 596 -26.39 26.04 -8.79
C GLU A 596 -26.36 24.52 -9.01
N ARG A 597 -26.32 23.70 -7.95
CA ARG A 597 -26.46 22.23 -8.06
C ARG A 597 -27.75 21.85 -8.77
N THR A 598 -28.87 22.44 -8.37
CA THR A 598 -30.17 22.17 -8.97
C THR A 598 -30.22 22.55 -10.46
N ARG A 599 -29.61 23.69 -10.84
CA ARG A 599 -29.51 24.11 -12.25
C ARG A 599 -28.63 23.18 -13.06
N ALA A 600 -27.48 22.76 -12.52
CA ALA A 600 -26.58 21.80 -13.16
C ALA A 600 -27.24 20.44 -13.39
N ALA A 601 -27.95 19.91 -12.38
CA ALA A 601 -28.68 18.67 -12.49
C ALA A 601 -29.81 18.72 -13.55
N LYS A 602 -30.48 19.86 -13.72
CA LYS A 602 -31.48 20.06 -14.78
C LYS A 602 -30.87 20.10 -16.18
N LYS A 603 -29.66 20.72 -16.31
CA LYS A 603 -28.91 20.74 -17.60
C LYS A 603 -28.42 19.37 -18.03
N ALA A 604 -28.03 18.51 -17.09
CA ALA A 604 -27.55 17.16 -17.36
C ALA A 604 -28.66 16.17 -17.75
N LYS A 605 -29.95 16.50 -17.47
CA LYS A 605 -31.09 15.67 -17.83
C LYS A 605 -31.73 16.05 -19.19
N ASN A 606 -31.38 17.20 -19.72
CA ASN A 606 -31.77 17.67 -21.07
C ASN A 606 -30.62 17.45 -22.06
#